data_2f5a237ca4e8f8a016882fe511260086
#
_entry.id   2f5a237ca4e8f8a016882fe511260086
#
_cell.length_a   1.000
_cell.length_b   1.000
_cell.length_c   1.000
_cell.angle_alpha   90.00
_cell.angle_beta   90.00
_cell.angle_gamma   90.00
#
_symmetry.space_group_name_H-M   'P 1'
#
loop_
_entity.id
_entity.type
_entity.pdbx_description
1 polymer ?
#
loop_
_entity_poly.entity_id
_entity_poly.type
_entity_poly.pdbx_seq_one_letter_code
_entity_poly.pdbx_strand_id
1 'polypeptide(L)'
;MGKLHRTLLIVRLNFLDWKRNPKIIAGFVLAFTFCVMLSGRALIFARTYGTTMQIFEPFIWAFGKADSILLSSLLLLFFFGDMPFINQATPYYLIRMARREWIGAQIIYVGIVTIIYLLFLLGIFCLLCAPLSFPGNMWSETGAMLGYSGVGSDIALPASVKTMEMSDPYTCVIKIFLLMLLYETLTVTWMMIWNLGKNRLGGILSVFLLNLYGLLLTPQIIGKLLHIPETVQYKSNVLCGWLSPLNHVTYYMHNFGYDYLPRIWQSSLILFVLSGVNLCVIHWLAGRYEFQFS
;
A
#
# COMPACT_ATOMS: atom_id res chain seq x y z
N MET A 1 -13.21 -33.82 6.06
CA MET A 1 -13.09 -32.38 5.80
C MET A 1 -11.95 -32.15 4.81
N GLY A 2 -12.19 -31.45 3.70
CA GLY A 2 -11.15 -31.12 2.71
C GLY A 2 -10.14 -30.11 3.24
N LYS A 3 -8.92 -30.09 2.67
CA LYS A 3 -7.85 -29.14 3.04
C LYS A 3 -8.31 -27.68 3.03
N LEU A 4 -9.00 -27.28 1.97
CA LEU A 4 -9.53 -25.91 1.81
C LEU A 4 -10.46 -25.50 2.95
N HIS A 5 -11.37 -26.40 3.36
CA HIS A 5 -12.31 -26.12 4.43
C HIS A 5 -11.60 -25.85 5.77
N ARG A 6 -10.54 -26.62 6.09
CA ARG A 6 -9.72 -26.41 7.30
C ARG A 6 -8.99 -25.08 7.26
N THR A 7 -8.43 -24.71 6.09
CA THR A 7 -7.76 -23.43 5.88
C THR A 7 -8.72 -22.26 6.10
N LEU A 8 -9.93 -22.31 5.52
CA LEU A 8 -10.94 -21.26 5.67
C LEU A 8 -11.47 -21.14 7.11
N LEU A 9 -11.53 -22.26 7.87
CA LEU A 9 -11.90 -22.19 9.29
C LEU A 9 -10.89 -21.37 10.11
N ILE A 10 -9.59 -21.49 9.85
CA ILE A 10 -8.58 -20.68 10.53
C ILE A 10 -8.68 -19.21 10.15
N VAL A 11 -8.90 -18.92 8.86
CA VAL A 11 -9.15 -17.53 8.42
C VAL A 11 -10.34 -16.94 9.19
N ARG A 12 -11.44 -17.69 9.29
CA ARG A 12 -12.62 -17.26 10.06
C ARG A 12 -12.30 -17.04 11.55
N LEU A 13 -11.51 -17.89 12.17
CA LEU A 13 -11.11 -17.75 13.56
C LEU A 13 -10.28 -16.49 13.79
N ASN A 14 -9.33 -16.18 12.89
CA ASN A 14 -8.56 -14.94 12.96
C ASN A 14 -9.47 -13.69 12.87
N PHE A 15 -10.57 -13.74 12.11
CA PHE A 15 -11.56 -12.65 12.05
C PHE A 15 -12.42 -12.54 13.31
N LEU A 16 -12.69 -13.63 14.03
CA LEU A 16 -13.46 -13.58 15.27
C LEU A 16 -12.74 -12.81 16.38
N ASP A 17 -11.41 -12.81 16.36
CA ASP A 17 -10.59 -12.07 17.32
C ASP A 17 -10.58 -10.56 17.09
N TRP A 18 -11.10 -10.05 15.96
CA TRP A 18 -11.09 -8.63 15.63
C TRP A 18 -11.78 -7.76 16.67
N LYS A 19 -12.95 -8.18 17.14
CA LYS A 19 -13.77 -7.42 18.11
C LYS A 19 -13.06 -7.20 19.44
N ARG A 20 -12.09 -8.04 19.78
CA ARG A 20 -11.35 -8.01 21.04
C ARG A 20 -9.92 -7.50 20.91
N ASN A 21 -9.46 -7.28 19.69
CA ASN A 21 -8.09 -6.86 19.45
C ASN A 21 -8.00 -5.33 19.34
N PRO A 22 -7.46 -4.65 20.38
CA PRO A 22 -7.38 -3.18 20.39
C PRO A 22 -6.48 -2.63 19.29
N LYS A 23 -5.49 -3.41 18.81
CA LYS A 23 -4.59 -2.98 17.73
C LYS A 23 -5.36 -2.79 16.42
N ILE A 24 -6.30 -3.67 16.11
CA ILE A 24 -7.12 -3.57 14.89
C ILE A 24 -8.02 -2.34 14.96
N ILE A 25 -8.67 -2.11 16.11
CA ILE A 25 -9.51 -0.93 16.32
C ILE A 25 -8.66 0.34 16.18
N ALA A 26 -7.51 0.40 16.85
CA ALA A 26 -6.58 1.53 16.75
C ALA A 26 -6.10 1.74 15.28
N GLY A 27 -5.80 0.68 14.55
CA GLY A 27 -5.42 0.74 13.15
C GLY A 27 -6.49 1.41 12.27
N PHE A 28 -7.76 1.03 12.40
CA PHE A 28 -8.86 1.66 11.66
C PHE A 28 -9.13 3.11 12.09
N VAL A 29 -9.03 3.42 13.39
CA VAL A 29 -9.17 4.80 13.88
C VAL A 29 -8.05 5.70 13.32
N LEU A 30 -6.80 5.22 13.34
CA LEU A 30 -5.68 5.96 12.76
C LEU A 30 -5.83 6.11 11.24
N ALA A 31 -6.28 5.07 10.54
CA ALA A 31 -6.56 5.12 9.11
C ALA A 31 -7.67 6.14 8.78
N PHE A 32 -8.74 6.19 9.58
CA PHE A 32 -9.78 7.21 9.46
C PHE A 32 -9.23 8.63 9.65
N THR A 33 -8.47 8.85 10.74
CA THR A 33 -7.82 10.14 11.02
C THR A 33 -6.91 10.57 9.88
N PHE A 34 -6.15 9.62 9.33
CA PHE A 34 -5.28 9.84 8.18
C PHE A 34 -6.07 10.28 6.93
N CYS A 35 -7.19 9.62 6.63
CA CYS A 35 -8.08 10.02 5.54
C CYS A 35 -8.65 11.44 5.75
N VAL A 36 -9.08 11.78 6.97
CA VAL A 36 -9.57 13.13 7.32
C VAL A 36 -8.49 14.18 7.08
N MET A 37 -7.25 13.92 7.50
CA MET A 37 -6.13 14.85 7.29
C MET A 37 -5.83 15.06 5.80
N LEU A 38 -5.83 14.01 5.00
CA LEU A 38 -5.52 14.10 3.58
C LEU A 38 -6.66 14.73 2.77
N SER A 39 -7.92 14.36 3.05
CA SER A 39 -9.09 14.90 2.35
C SER A 39 -9.39 16.35 2.73
N GLY A 40 -9.03 16.77 3.93
CA GLY A 40 -9.31 18.12 4.44
C GLY A 40 -8.77 19.22 3.55
N ARG A 41 -7.57 19.06 2.99
CA ARG A 41 -6.97 20.05 2.08
C ARG A 41 -7.76 20.17 0.77
N ALA A 42 -8.18 19.06 0.20
CA ALA A 42 -8.99 19.03 -1.02
C ALA A 42 -10.35 19.69 -0.80
N LEU A 43 -11.00 19.41 0.34
CA LEU A 43 -12.29 20.00 0.71
C LEU A 43 -12.18 21.51 0.94
N ILE A 44 -11.13 21.97 1.63
CA ILE A 44 -10.90 23.41 1.85
C ILE A 44 -10.70 24.11 0.51
N PHE A 45 -9.87 23.54 -0.38
CA PHE A 45 -9.63 24.12 -1.70
C PHE A 45 -10.92 24.22 -2.52
N ALA A 46 -11.67 23.13 -2.67
CA ALA A 46 -12.91 23.10 -3.42
C ALA A 46 -13.95 24.11 -2.87
N ARG A 47 -14.06 24.25 -1.54
CA ARG A 47 -14.94 25.25 -0.90
C ARG A 47 -14.48 26.68 -1.17
N THR A 48 -13.18 26.95 -1.11
CA THR A 48 -12.63 28.30 -1.31
C THR A 48 -12.88 28.80 -2.73
N TYR A 49 -12.77 27.91 -3.71
CA TYR A 49 -12.95 28.26 -5.12
C TYR A 49 -14.37 27.97 -5.66
N GLY A 50 -15.25 27.39 -4.84
CA GLY A 50 -16.61 27.06 -5.25
C GLY A 50 -16.70 25.98 -6.33
N THR A 51 -15.70 25.11 -6.42
CA THR A 51 -15.60 24.07 -7.44
C THR A 51 -16.02 22.69 -6.92
N THR A 52 -16.33 21.76 -7.85
CA THR A 52 -16.66 20.38 -7.51
C THR A 52 -15.53 19.44 -7.91
N MET A 53 -15.41 18.30 -7.22
CA MET A 53 -14.41 17.26 -7.46
C MET A 53 -15.08 16.02 -8.06
N GLN A 54 -14.33 15.21 -8.79
CA GLN A 54 -14.76 13.85 -9.09
C GLN A 54 -14.54 12.98 -7.83
N ILE A 55 -15.45 12.05 -7.53
CA ILE A 55 -15.52 11.33 -6.24
C ILE A 55 -14.24 10.57 -5.87
N PHE A 56 -13.44 10.13 -6.84
CA PHE A 56 -12.18 9.41 -6.62
C PHE A 56 -10.93 10.29 -6.67
N GLU A 57 -11.03 11.52 -7.16
CA GLU A 57 -9.87 12.42 -7.28
C GLU A 57 -9.14 12.65 -5.96
N PRO A 58 -9.82 12.88 -4.81
CA PRO A 58 -9.12 13.05 -3.55
C PRO A 58 -8.27 11.84 -3.14
N PHE A 59 -8.75 10.62 -3.44
CA PHE A 59 -7.98 9.40 -3.25
C PHE A 59 -6.79 9.33 -4.21
N ILE A 60 -6.98 9.69 -5.50
CA ILE A 60 -5.91 9.71 -6.51
C ILE A 60 -4.82 10.70 -6.13
N TRP A 61 -5.17 11.92 -5.70
CA TRP A 61 -4.20 12.92 -5.27
C TRP A 61 -3.45 12.50 -4.00
N ALA A 62 -4.13 11.85 -3.07
CA ALA A 62 -3.53 11.34 -1.85
C ALA A 62 -2.55 10.18 -2.13
N PHE A 63 -2.97 9.17 -2.87
CA PHE A 63 -2.21 7.94 -3.08
C PHE A 63 -1.49 7.84 -4.43
N GLY A 64 -1.52 8.89 -5.24
CA GLY A 64 -0.69 9.03 -6.43
C GLY A 64 0.79 9.24 -6.12
N LYS A 65 1.15 9.64 -4.88
CA LYS A 65 2.49 9.97 -4.42
C LYS A 65 2.99 9.05 -3.30
N ALA A 66 4.32 8.96 -3.15
CA ALA A 66 4.99 8.02 -2.25
C ALA A 66 4.67 8.22 -0.76
N ASP A 67 4.59 9.48 -0.27
CA ASP A 67 4.47 9.78 1.16
C ASP A 67 3.24 9.15 1.80
N SER A 68 2.08 9.28 1.14
CA SER A 68 0.82 8.74 1.66
C SER A 68 0.80 7.21 1.62
N ILE A 69 1.40 6.62 0.59
CA ILE A 69 1.53 5.16 0.47
C ILE A 69 2.43 4.61 1.56
N LEU A 70 3.55 5.29 1.83
CA LEU A 70 4.45 4.95 2.93
C LEU A 70 3.70 4.94 4.27
N LEU A 71 2.98 6.03 4.58
CA LEU A 71 2.21 6.12 5.83
C LEU A 71 1.11 5.07 5.90
N SER A 72 0.40 4.81 4.80
CA SER A 72 -0.59 3.72 4.71
C SER A 72 0.02 2.36 5.04
N SER A 73 1.19 2.05 4.45
CA SER A 73 1.89 0.78 4.70
C SER A 73 2.38 0.63 6.14
N LEU A 74 2.76 1.73 6.80
CA LEU A 74 3.11 1.71 8.22
C LEU A 74 1.89 1.47 9.13
N LEU A 75 0.71 1.96 8.75
CA LEU A 75 -0.52 1.66 9.49
C LEU A 75 -0.88 0.17 9.48
N LEU A 76 -0.49 -0.57 8.44
CA LEU A 76 -0.67 -2.02 8.40
C LEU A 76 0.09 -2.77 9.50
N LEU A 77 1.12 -2.18 10.12
CA LEU A 77 1.81 -2.79 11.24
C LEU A 77 0.88 -3.03 12.44
N PHE A 78 -0.17 -2.22 12.60
CA PHE A 78 -1.19 -2.45 13.63
C PHE A 78 -2.01 -3.72 13.38
N PHE A 79 -2.24 -4.07 12.11
CA PHE A 79 -3.01 -5.26 11.74
C PHE A 79 -2.15 -6.52 11.72
N PHE A 80 -0.88 -6.41 11.33
CA PHE A 80 -0.05 -7.55 10.97
C PHE A 80 1.25 -7.68 11.78
N GLY A 81 1.54 -6.77 12.71
CA GLY A 81 2.79 -6.76 13.47
C GLY A 81 3.10 -8.07 14.21
N ASP A 82 2.08 -8.81 14.60
CA ASP A 82 2.21 -10.10 15.30
C ASP A 82 2.04 -11.32 14.36
N MET A 83 1.97 -11.12 13.03
CA MET A 83 1.81 -12.21 12.06
C MET A 83 3.10 -13.03 11.89
N PRO A 84 3.01 -14.36 11.71
CA PRO A 84 1.79 -15.19 11.78
C PRO A 84 1.26 -15.32 13.20
N PHE A 85 -0.06 -15.30 13.39
CA PHE A 85 -0.66 -15.37 14.71
C PHE A 85 -0.40 -16.73 15.38
N ILE A 86 0.39 -16.72 16.44
CA ILE A 86 0.65 -17.86 17.29
C ILE A 86 -0.02 -17.59 18.63
N ASN A 87 -1.15 -18.26 18.88
CA ASN A 87 -1.94 -18.15 20.09
C ASN A 87 -2.02 -19.49 20.81
N GLN A 88 -2.63 -19.53 21.99
CA GLN A 88 -2.79 -20.76 22.80
C GLN A 88 -3.57 -21.86 22.06
N ALA A 89 -4.37 -21.53 21.05
CA ALA A 89 -5.11 -22.50 20.25
C ALA A 89 -4.29 -23.07 19.08
N THR A 90 -3.15 -22.46 18.71
CA THR A 90 -2.31 -22.90 17.59
C THR A 90 -1.84 -24.36 17.71
N PRO A 91 -1.44 -24.90 18.89
CA PRO A 91 -1.08 -26.31 19.04
C PRO A 91 -2.21 -27.26 18.62
N TYR A 92 -3.45 -26.94 19.01
CA TYR A 92 -4.63 -27.76 18.69
C TYR A 92 -4.94 -27.82 17.19
N TYR A 93 -4.59 -26.75 16.46
CA TYR A 93 -4.73 -26.75 15.01
C TYR A 93 -3.65 -27.60 14.35
N LEU A 94 -2.41 -27.49 14.82
CA LEU A 94 -1.25 -28.18 14.23
C LEU A 94 -1.26 -29.69 14.45
N ILE A 95 -1.99 -30.23 15.44
CA ILE A 95 -2.24 -31.64 15.59
C ILE A 95 -3.11 -32.18 14.44
N ARG A 96 -4.01 -31.37 13.89
CA ARG A 96 -5.05 -31.77 12.93
C ARG A 96 -4.80 -31.35 11.49
N MET A 97 -3.75 -30.53 11.25
CA MET A 97 -3.44 -30.00 9.94
C MET A 97 -1.94 -29.81 9.73
N ALA A 98 -1.51 -29.83 8.46
CA ALA A 98 -0.12 -29.60 8.12
C ALA A 98 0.25 -28.11 8.36
N ARG A 99 1.52 -27.87 8.77
CA ARG A 99 2.06 -26.49 8.93
C ARG A 99 1.86 -25.61 7.68
N ARG A 100 1.97 -26.24 6.51
CA ARG A 100 1.74 -25.57 5.21
C ARG A 100 0.30 -25.10 5.02
N GLU A 101 -0.68 -25.85 5.50
CA GLU A 101 -2.10 -25.47 5.44
C GLU A 101 -2.36 -24.29 6.40
N TRP A 102 -1.74 -24.32 7.60
CA TRP A 102 -1.84 -23.24 8.57
C TRP A 102 -1.25 -21.93 8.05
N ILE A 103 -0.01 -21.94 7.47
CA ILE A 103 0.60 -20.73 6.92
C ILE A 103 -0.19 -20.22 5.69
N GLY A 104 -0.74 -21.13 4.88
CA GLY A 104 -1.63 -20.77 3.78
C GLY A 104 -2.87 -20.00 4.26
N ALA A 105 -3.45 -20.40 5.42
CA ALA A 105 -4.55 -19.65 6.02
C ALA A 105 -4.13 -18.23 6.45
N GLN A 106 -2.92 -18.07 6.99
CA GLN A 106 -2.39 -16.75 7.37
C GLN A 106 -2.20 -15.87 6.14
N ILE A 107 -1.70 -16.41 5.03
CA ILE A 107 -1.51 -15.66 3.77
C ILE A 107 -2.85 -15.22 3.18
N ILE A 108 -3.85 -16.10 3.16
CA ILE A 108 -5.21 -15.76 2.69
C ILE A 108 -5.80 -14.66 3.57
N TYR A 109 -5.64 -14.77 4.89
CA TYR A 109 -6.09 -13.76 5.83
C TYR A 109 -5.44 -12.40 5.55
N VAL A 110 -4.12 -12.34 5.32
CA VAL A 110 -3.40 -11.12 4.94
C VAL A 110 -4.03 -10.49 3.70
N GLY A 111 -4.23 -11.26 2.63
CA GLY A 111 -4.82 -10.75 1.40
C GLY A 111 -6.22 -10.14 1.61
N ILE A 112 -7.09 -10.83 2.36
CA ILE A 112 -8.45 -10.34 2.63
C ILE A 112 -8.42 -9.08 3.48
N VAL A 113 -7.60 -9.04 4.54
CA VAL A 113 -7.50 -7.86 5.44
C VAL A 113 -6.93 -6.67 4.70
N THR A 114 -5.93 -6.85 3.85
CA THR A 114 -5.37 -5.76 3.02
C THR A 114 -6.43 -5.20 2.07
N ILE A 115 -7.23 -6.06 1.42
CA ILE A 115 -8.34 -5.60 0.58
C ILE A 115 -9.37 -4.81 1.40
N ILE A 116 -9.77 -5.31 2.57
CA ILE A 116 -10.72 -4.61 3.46
C ILE A 116 -10.16 -3.24 3.86
N TYR A 117 -8.89 -3.18 4.22
CA TYR A 117 -8.22 -1.95 4.59
C TYR A 117 -8.21 -0.93 3.45
N LEU A 118 -7.83 -1.32 2.23
CA LEU A 118 -7.82 -0.43 1.07
C LEU A 118 -9.23 0.03 0.67
N LEU A 119 -10.22 -0.87 0.72
CA LEU A 119 -11.62 -0.49 0.51
C LEU A 119 -12.13 0.47 1.59
N PHE A 120 -11.68 0.31 2.83
CA PHE A 120 -11.98 1.24 3.90
C PHE A 120 -11.40 2.63 3.60
N LEU A 121 -10.12 2.73 3.23
CA LEU A 121 -9.50 4.01 2.83
C LEU A 121 -10.28 4.66 1.69
N LEU A 122 -10.53 3.93 0.61
CA LEU A 122 -11.27 4.44 -0.55
C LEU A 122 -12.68 4.90 -0.16
N GLY A 123 -13.40 4.08 0.62
CA GLY A 123 -14.76 4.39 1.08
C GLY A 123 -14.81 5.65 1.96
N ILE A 124 -13.85 5.84 2.87
CA ILE A 124 -13.78 7.03 3.71
C ILE A 124 -13.51 8.29 2.87
N PHE A 125 -12.59 8.24 1.89
CA PHE A 125 -12.38 9.36 0.96
C PHE A 125 -13.66 9.73 0.21
N CYS A 126 -14.36 8.74 -0.34
CA CYS A 126 -15.63 8.96 -1.03
C CYS A 126 -16.69 9.58 -0.09
N LEU A 127 -16.81 9.06 1.13
CA LEU A 127 -17.79 9.57 2.10
C LEU A 127 -17.49 11.01 2.54
N LEU A 128 -16.24 11.32 2.86
CA LEU A 128 -15.83 12.65 3.31
C LEU A 128 -16.00 13.71 2.22
N CYS A 129 -15.71 13.35 0.97
CA CYS A 129 -15.74 14.29 -0.16
C CYS A 129 -17.09 14.30 -0.90
N ALA A 130 -18.01 13.38 -0.60
CA ALA A 130 -19.32 13.27 -1.25
C ALA A 130 -20.09 14.60 -1.40
N PRO A 131 -20.14 15.51 -0.38
CA PRO A 131 -20.92 16.73 -0.47
C PRO A 131 -20.46 17.72 -1.58
N LEU A 132 -19.20 17.61 -2.03
CA LEU A 132 -18.59 18.48 -3.05
C LEU A 132 -18.16 17.67 -4.28
N SER A 133 -18.67 16.43 -4.45
CA SER A 133 -18.23 15.54 -5.50
C SER A 133 -19.37 15.08 -6.40
N PHE A 134 -19.01 14.73 -7.63
CA PHE A 134 -19.90 14.12 -8.60
C PHE A 134 -19.37 12.73 -9.08
N PRO A 135 -20.27 11.80 -9.39
CA PRO A 135 -19.91 10.50 -9.93
C PRO A 135 -19.84 10.57 -11.47
N GLY A 136 -18.71 10.94 -12.03
CA GLY A 136 -18.51 10.96 -13.48
C GLY A 136 -17.11 10.44 -13.82
N ASN A 137 -16.91 9.84 -15.00
CA ASN A 137 -15.60 9.40 -15.44
C ASN A 137 -14.87 10.51 -16.22
N MET A 138 -14.83 11.69 -15.65
CA MET A 138 -14.14 12.86 -16.20
C MET A 138 -13.42 13.61 -15.07
N TRP A 139 -12.31 14.24 -15.40
CA TRP A 139 -11.59 15.07 -14.45
C TRP A 139 -12.40 16.33 -14.13
N SER A 140 -12.32 16.74 -12.88
CA SER A 140 -13.07 17.89 -12.38
C SER A 140 -12.36 19.20 -12.67
N GLU A 141 -13.10 20.30 -12.51
CA GLU A 141 -12.55 21.64 -12.52
C GLU A 141 -11.51 21.83 -11.40
N THR A 142 -11.78 21.30 -10.20
CA THR A 142 -10.82 21.30 -9.08
C THR A 142 -9.52 20.61 -9.47
N GLY A 143 -9.57 19.43 -10.11
CA GLY A 143 -8.40 18.71 -10.60
C GLY A 143 -7.61 19.51 -11.64
N ALA A 144 -8.32 20.13 -12.61
CA ALA A 144 -7.70 20.98 -13.60
C ALA A 144 -7.00 22.19 -12.96
N MET A 145 -7.66 22.87 -12.02
CA MET A 145 -7.04 24.00 -11.29
C MET A 145 -5.78 23.55 -10.53
N LEU A 146 -5.84 22.44 -9.78
CA LEU A 146 -4.69 21.94 -9.02
C LEU A 146 -3.51 21.54 -9.91
N GLY A 147 -3.78 20.94 -11.06
CA GLY A 147 -2.74 20.45 -11.97
C GLY A 147 -2.12 21.55 -12.82
N TYR A 148 -2.95 22.31 -13.55
CA TYR A 148 -2.46 23.27 -14.54
C TYR A 148 -2.00 24.60 -13.95
N SER A 149 -2.53 25.04 -12.79
CA SER A 149 -2.07 26.29 -12.15
C SER A 149 -0.82 26.13 -11.30
N GLY A 150 -0.42 24.90 -10.99
CA GLY A 150 0.69 24.60 -10.07
C GLY A 150 0.37 24.81 -8.59
N VAL A 151 -0.77 25.40 -8.23
CA VAL A 151 -1.21 25.62 -6.84
C VAL A 151 -1.29 24.31 -6.04
N GLY A 152 -1.56 23.18 -6.72
CA GLY A 152 -1.58 21.88 -6.08
C GLY A 152 -0.27 21.50 -5.37
N SER A 153 0.88 21.92 -5.90
CA SER A 153 2.19 21.69 -5.25
C SER A 153 2.34 22.53 -3.98
N ASP A 154 1.87 23.78 -3.97
CA ASP A 154 1.99 24.70 -2.84
C ASP A 154 1.16 24.25 -1.64
N ILE A 155 -0.01 23.68 -1.88
CA ILE A 155 -0.89 23.14 -0.82
C ILE A 155 -0.66 21.65 -0.53
N ALA A 156 0.40 21.07 -1.07
CA ALA A 156 0.76 19.65 -0.95
C ALA A 156 -0.35 18.66 -1.42
N LEU A 157 -1.12 19.07 -2.45
CA LEU A 157 -2.07 18.26 -3.21
C LEU A 157 -1.66 18.23 -4.69
N PRO A 158 -0.52 17.64 -5.04
CA PRO A 158 -0.06 17.63 -6.42
C PRO A 158 -1.00 16.79 -7.29
N ALA A 159 -1.71 17.44 -8.20
CA ALA A 159 -2.40 16.77 -9.30
C ALA A 159 -1.42 16.66 -10.48
N SER A 160 -1.24 15.46 -10.99
CA SER A 160 -0.34 15.22 -12.12
C SER A 160 -1.07 15.50 -13.43
N VAL A 161 -0.70 16.57 -14.12
CA VAL A 161 -1.21 16.92 -15.46
C VAL A 161 -1.03 15.74 -16.43
N LYS A 162 0.15 15.15 -16.44
CA LYS A 162 0.49 13.96 -17.23
C LYS A 162 -0.51 12.80 -17.01
N THR A 163 -0.93 12.59 -15.77
CA THR A 163 -1.93 11.57 -15.44
C THR A 163 -3.32 11.95 -15.97
N MET A 164 -3.68 13.22 -15.86
CA MET A 164 -4.98 13.71 -16.30
C MET A 164 -5.14 13.65 -17.83
N GLU A 165 -4.07 13.90 -18.57
CA GLU A 165 -4.06 13.84 -20.03
C GLU A 165 -4.09 12.41 -20.57
N MET A 166 -3.50 11.45 -19.85
CA MET A 166 -3.26 10.10 -20.36
C MET A 166 -4.18 9.03 -19.76
N SER A 167 -5.00 9.36 -18.76
CA SER A 167 -5.87 8.41 -18.08
C SER A 167 -7.14 9.07 -17.57
N ASP A 168 -8.22 8.34 -17.49
CA ASP A 168 -9.48 8.75 -16.85
C ASP A 168 -9.44 8.43 -15.33
N PRO A 169 -10.27 9.08 -14.50
CA PRO A 169 -10.28 8.90 -13.05
C PRO A 169 -10.55 7.46 -12.60
N TYR A 170 -11.47 6.75 -13.25
CA TYR A 170 -11.82 5.36 -12.88
C TYR A 170 -10.65 4.42 -13.14
N THR A 171 -9.98 4.57 -14.27
CA THR A 171 -8.78 3.79 -14.58
C THR A 171 -7.65 4.09 -13.60
N CYS A 172 -7.47 5.38 -13.21
CA CYS A 172 -6.46 5.78 -12.23
C CYS A 172 -6.68 5.12 -10.87
N VAL A 173 -7.90 5.21 -10.33
CA VAL A 173 -8.19 4.65 -8.99
C VAL A 173 -8.00 3.14 -8.95
N ILE A 174 -8.42 2.42 -9.99
CA ILE A 174 -8.24 0.96 -10.08
C ILE A 174 -6.76 0.59 -10.11
N LYS A 175 -5.96 1.30 -10.90
CA LYS A 175 -4.51 1.05 -11.01
C LYS A 175 -3.78 1.38 -9.71
N ILE A 176 -4.11 2.51 -9.06
CA ILE A 176 -3.54 2.87 -7.74
C ILE A 176 -3.91 1.81 -6.71
N PHE A 177 -5.18 1.41 -6.65
CA PHE A 177 -5.65 0.36 -5.73
C PHE A 177 -4.89 -0.95 -5.93
N LEU A 178 -4.71 -1.39 -7.17
CA LEU A 178 -3.97 -2.62 -7.50
C LEU A 178 -2.50 -2.52 -7.09
N LEU A 179 -1.83 -1.42 -7.41
CA LEU A 179 -0.43 -1.19 -7.04
C LEU A 179 -0.25 -1.17 -5.52
N MET A 180 -1.14 -0.48 -4.78
CA MET A 180 -1.15 -0.47 -3.33
C MET A 180 -1.37 -1.87 -2.77
N LEU A 181 -2.33 -2.64 -3.30
CA LEU A 181 -2.58 -4.01 -2.85
C LEU A 181 -1.34 -4.90 -2.98
N LEU A 182 -0.63 -4.81 -4.10
CA LEU A 182 0.60 -5.56 -4.33
C LEU A 182 1.72 -5.13 -3.38
N TYR A 183 1.91 -3.83 -3.20
CA TYR A 183 2.95 -3.30 -2.32
C TYR A 183 2.70 -3.60 -0.84
N GLU A 184 1.47 -3.42 -0.38
CA GLU A 184 1.09 -3.73 1.00
C GLU A 184 1.21 -5.23 1.28
N THR A 185 0.83 -6.09 0.32
CA THR A 185 1.09 -7.53 0.41
C THR A 185 2.58 -7.85 0.48
N LEU A 186 3.41 -7.16 -0.32
CA LEU A 186 4.87 -7.29 -0.28
C LEU A 186 5.43 -6.92 1.10
N THR A 187 5.04 -5.77 1.65
CA THR A 187 5.53 -5.30 2.96
C THR A 187 5.13 -6.23 4.10
N VAL A 188 3.89 -6.72 4.11
CA VAL A 188 3.40 -7.66 5.12
C VAL A 188 4.10 -9.02 5.01
N THR A 189 4.26 -9.56 3.80
CA THR A 189 4.97 -10.83 3.60
C THR A 189 6.45 -10.71 3.96
N TRP A 190 7.08 -9.58 3.66
CA TRP A 190 8.44 -9.26 4.11
C TRP A 190 8.56 -9.29 5.63
N MET A 191 7.64 -8.64 6.34
CA MET A 191 7.60 -8.65 7.81
C MET A 191 7.40 -10.07 8.37
N MET A 192 6.54 -10.88 7.76
CA MET A 192 6.30 -12.26 8.19
C MET A 192 7.55 -13.13 8.13
N ILE A 193 8.46 -12.90 7.17
CA ILE A 193 9.75 -13.61 7.09
C ILE A 193 10.57 -13.41 8.38
N TRP A 194 10.69 -12.15 8.81
CA TRP A 194 11.43 -11.80 10.03
C TRP A 194 10.75 -12.33 11.29
N ASN A 195 9.44 -12.25 11.35
CA ASN A 195 8.67 -12.77 12.49
C ASN A 195 8.80 -14.29 12.63
N LEU A 196 8.81 -15.03 11.52
CA LEU A 196 9.12 -16.46 11.52
C LEU A 196 10.57 -16.75 11.92
N GLY A 197 11.49 -15.82 11.70
CA GLY A 197 12.84 -15.87 12.25
C GLY A 197 12.93 -15.58 13.76
N LYS A 198 11.80 -15.54 14.50
CA LYS A 198 11.70 -15.22 15.94
C LYS A 198 12.17 -13.78 16.29
N ASN A 199 12.20 -12.89 15.34
CA ASN A 199 12.62 -11.49 15.52
C ASN A 199 11.49 -10.51 15.12
N ARG A 200 10.50 -10.31 16.00
CA ARG A 200 9.36 -9.40 15.75
C ARG A 200 9.78 -7.95 15.60
N LEU A 201 10.71 -7.47 16.42
CA LEU A 201 11.23 -6.11 16.30
C LEU A 201 11.96 -5.92 14.96
N GLY A 202 12.74 -6.93 14.54
CA GLY A 202 13.38 -6.95 13.22
C GLY A 202 12.37 -6.89 12.08
N GLY A 203 11.21 -7.55 12.23
CA GLY A 203 10.12 -7.47 11.25
C GLY A 203 9.58 -6.05 11.07
N ILE A 204 9.26 -5.37 12.16
CA ILE A 204 8.76 -3.99 12.15
C ILE A 204 9.85 -3.04 11.60
N LEU A 205 11.08 -3.14 12.11
CA LEU A 205 12.20 -2.32 11.64
C LEU A 205 12.51 -2.54 10.16
N SER A 206 12.42 -3.77 9.67
CA SER A 206 12.69 -4.08 8.26
C SER A 206 11.67 -3.44 7.31
N VAL A 207 10.39 -3.40 7.69
CA VAL A 207 9.35 -2.67 6.93
C VAL A 207 9.61 -1.17 6.96
N PHE A 208 9.96 -0.62 8.13
CA PHE A 208 10.31 0.79 8.25
C PHE A 208 11.51 1.14 7.37
N LEU A 209 12.58 0.33 7.40
CA LEU A 209 13.78 0.54 6.59
C LEU A 209 13.49 0.39 5.09
N LEU A 210 12.63 -0.54 4.67
CA LEU A 210 12.23 -0.71 3.28
C LEU A 210 11.51 0.55 2.76
N ASN A 211 10.60 1.09 3.56
CA ASN A 211 9.89 2.33 3.25
C ASN A 211 10.82 3.55 3.24
N LEU A 212 11.69 3.64 4.25
CA LEU A 212 12.68 4.72 4.36
C LEU A 212 13.66 4.70 3.19
N TYR A 213 14.14 3.52 2.78
CA TYR A 213 14.95 3.35 1.56
C TYR A 213 14.25 3.95 0.34
N GLY A 214 12.96 3.62 0.16
CA GLY A 214 12.17 4.15 -0.96
C GLY A 214 12.02 5.66 -0.93
N LEU A 215 11.86 6.25 0.25
CA LEU A 215 11.73 7.71 0.44
C LEU A 215 13.05 8.44 0.24
N LEU A 216 14.14 7.89 0.79
CA LEU A 216 15.47 8.51 0.71
C LEU A 216 16.10 8.37 -0.67
N LEU A 217 15.66 7.42 -1.48
CA LEU A 217 16.20 7.22 -2.83
C LEU A 217 15.69 8.32 -3.77
N THR A 218 16.27 9.51 -3.65
CA THR A 218 15.94 10.66 -4.48
C THR A 218 16.87 10.78 -5.70
N PRO A 219 16.44 11.43 -6.81
CA PRO A 219 17.29 11.66 -7.98
C PRO A 219 18.60 12.37 -7.63
N GLN A 220 18.59 13.27 -6.64
CA GLN A 220 19.78 14.00 -6.21
C GLN A 220 20.81 13.07 -5.54
N ILE A 221 20.36 12.12 -4.72
CA ILE A 221 21.24 11.15 -4.07
C ILE A 221 21.85 10.20 -5.08
N ILE A 222 21.04 9.66 -6.02
CA ILE A 222 21.55 8.81 -7.11
C ILE A 222 22.52 9.59 -8.00
N GLY A 223 22.19 10.82 -8.36
CA GLY A 223 23.04 11.67 -9.18
C GLY A 223 24.41 11.89 -8.55
N LYS A 224 24.45 12.18 -7.24
CA LYS A 224 25.71 12.34 -6.48
C LYS A 224 26.48 11.03 -6.36
N LEU A 225 25.79 9.91 -6.04
CA LEU A 225 26.41 8.60 -5.85
C LEU A 225 27.06 8.06 -7.13
N LEU A 226 26.40 8.24 -8.26
CA LEU A 226 26.85 7.76 -9.57
C LEU A 226 27.60 8.83 -10.39
N HIS A 227 27.87 10.01 -9.79
CA HIS A 227 28.53 11.12 -10.45
C HIS A 227 27.88 11.50 -11.80
N ILE A 228 26.54 11.49 -11.85
CA ILE A 228 25.78 11.80 -13.06
C ILE A 228 25.78 13.31 -13.31
N PRO A 229 26.24 13.79 -14.48
CA PRO A 229 26.24 15.23 -14.78
C PRO A 229 24.84 15.83 -14.75
N GLU A 230 24.71 17.10 -14.37
CA GLU A 230 23.41 17.79 -14.28
C GLU A 230 22.64 17.79 -15.61
N THR A 231 23.34 17.80 -16.72
CA THR A 231 22.77 17.75 -18.09
C THR A 231 21.97 16.48 -18.38
N VAL A 232 22.21 15.39 -17.63
CA VAL A 232 21.53 14.10 -17.79
C VAL A 232 20.85 13.65 -16.49
N GLN A 233 20.48 14.58 -15.62
CA GLN A 233 19.85 14.29 -14.33
C GLN A 233 18.53 13.51 -14.47
N TYR A 234 17.84 13.59 -15.61
CA TYR A 234 16.67 12.75 -15.88
C TYR A 234 16.95 11.25 -15.74
N LYS A 235 18.19 10.79 -16.01
CA LYS A 235 18.60 9.38 -15.83
C LYS A 235 18.54 8.97 -14.35
N SER A 236 18.87 9.89 -13.43
CA SER A 236 18.77 9.63 -11.99
C SER A 236 17.31 9.40 -11.58
N ASN A 237 16.37 10.15 -12.16
CA ASN A 237 14.94 9.97 -11.91
C ASN A 237 14.44 8.61 -12.43
N VAL A 238 14.90 8.20 -13.62
CA VAL A 238 14.59 6.87 -14.17
C VAL A 238 15.12 5.76 -13.28
N LEU A 239 16.37 5.86 -12.81
CA LEU A 239 16.94 4.88 -11.89
C LEU A 239 16.18 4.82 -10.56
N CYS A 240 15.75 5.95 -10.00
CA CYS A 240 14.87 5.97 -8.83
C CYS A 240 13.59 5.19 -9.07
N GLY A 241 12.95 5.37 -10.22
CA GLY A 241 11.72 4.67 -10.59
C GLY A 241 11.90 3.14 -10.65
N TRP A 242 13.07 2.67 -11.11
CA TRP A 242 13.35 1.24 -11.24
C TRP A 242 13.88 0.56 -9.98
N LEU A 243 14.63 1.27 -9.13
CA LEU A 243 15.30 0.68 -7.97
C LEU A 243 14.46 0.67 -6.68
N SER A 244 13.49 1.57 -6.56
CA SER A 244 12.70 1.70 -5.33
C SER A 244 11.38 0.93 -5.40
N PRO A 245 11.13 -0.04 -4.49
CA PRO A 245 9.82 -0.69 -4.38
C PRO A 245 8.68 0.31 -4.11
N LEU A 246 8.95 1.38 -3.36
CA LEU A 246 7.98 2.44 -3.09
C LEU A 246 7.65 3.25 -4.36
N ASN A 247 8.63 3.47 -5.25
CA ASN A 247 8.38 4.15 -6.52
C ASN A 247 7.61 3.28 -7.51
N HIS A 248 7.75 1.95 -7.43
CA HIS A 248 6.91 1.02 -8.20
C HIS A 248 5.43 1.05 -7.81
N VAL A 249 5.08 1.52 -6.63
CA VAL A 249 3.67 1.71 -6.23
C VAL A 249 3.20 3.14 -6.46
N THR A 250 4.12 4.11 -6.55
CA THR A 250 3.80 5.52 -6.76
C THR A 250 3.30 5.76 -8.17
N TYR A 251 2.00 6.00 -8.33
CA TYR A 251 1.35 6.10 -9.64
C TYR A 251 1.98 7.17 -10.54
N TYR A 252 2.35 8.33 -9.96
CA TYR A 252 2.95 9.43 -10.71
C TYR A 252 4.40 9.17 -11.17
N MET A 253 5.05 8.12 -10.67
CA MET A 253 6.39 7.68 -11.07
C MET A 253 6.38 6.62 -12.17
N HIS A 254 5.31 6.58 -12.97
CA HIS A 254 5.20 5.64 -14.08
C HIS A 254 5.32 6.32 -15.45
N ASN A 255 5.67 5.50 -16.43
CA ASN A 255 5.72 5.91 -17.84
C ASN A 255 4.30 5.92 -18.43
N PHE A 256 3.86 7.11 -18.83
CA PHE A 256 2.63 7.33 -19.58
C PHE A 256 2.87 7.58 -21.08
N GLY A 257 4.03 7.20 -21.60
CA GLY A 257 4.38 7.32 -23.02
C GLY A 257 5.54 8.25 -23.34
N TYR A 258 6.00 9.07 -22.37
CA TYR A 258 7.01 10.10 -22.60
C TYR A 258 8.37 9.83 -21.95
N ASP A 259 8.43 8.90 -20.98
CA ASP A 259 9.60 8.68 -20.15
C ASP A 259 10.12 7.23 -20.23
N TYR A 260 11.36 7.01 -19.77
CA TYR A 260 11.94 5.69 -19.58
C TYR A 260 11.61 5.08 -18.20
N LEU A 261 10.67 5.65 -17.46
CA LEU A 261 10.16 5.09 -16.21
C LEU A 261 9.47 3.74 -16.42
N PRO A 262 9.35 2.89 -15.40
CA PRO A 262 8.66 1.62 -15.53
C PRO A 262 7.19 1.84 -15.92
N ARG A 263 6.66 1.00 -16.80
CA ARG A 263 5.23 0.95 -17.09
C ARG A 263 4.48 0.29 -15.94
N ILE A 264 3.21 0.63 -15.76
CA ILE A 264 2.38 0.11 -14.64
C ILE A 264 2.39 -1.43 -14.62
N TRP A 265 2.28 -2.10 -15.77
CA TRP A 265 2.33 -3.56 -15.82
C TRP A 265 3.69 -4.14 -15.39
N GLN A 266 4.81 -3.45 -15.70
CA GLN A 266 6.16 -3.85 -15.28
C GLN A 266 6.31 -3.72 -13.76
N SER A 267 5.85 -2.60 -13.19
CA SER A 267 5.83 -2.40 -11.74
C SER A 267 4.96 -3.44 -11.03
N SER A 268 3.76 -3.70 -11.56
CA SER A 268 2.88 -4.75 -11.02
C SER A 268 3.53 -6.13 -11.08
N LEU A 269 4.22 -6.46 -12.17
CA LEU A 269 4.95 -7.73 -12.30
C LEU A 269 6.10 -7.83 -11.30
N ILE A 270 6.90 -6.77 -11.13
CA ILE A 270 8.00 -6.73 -10.17
C ILE A 270 7.49 -6.94 -8.75
N LEU A 271 6.47 -6.19 -8.33
CA LEU A 271 5.88 -6.34 -7.00
C LEU A 271 5.27 -7.72 -6.78
N PHE A 272 4.62 -8.28 -7.80
CA PHE A 272 4.06 -9.63 -7.75
C PHE A 272 5.14 -10.70 -7.62
N VAL A 273 6.22 -10.61 -8.41
CA VAL A 273 7.36 -11.55 -8.33
C VAL A 273 8.05 -11.46 -6.97
N LEU A 274 8.32 -10.25 -6.46
CA LEU A 274 8.91 -10.06 -5.13
C LEU A 274 8.03 -10.65 -4.03
N SER A 275 6.71 -10.43 -4.09
CA SER A 275 5.76 -11.05 -3.17
C SER A 275 5.77 -12.57 -3.28
N GLY A 276 5.84 -13.11 -4.50
CA GLY A 276 5.96 -14.54 -4.76
C GLY A 276 7.22 -15.16 -4.15
N VAL A 277 8.35 -14.49 -4.28
CA VAL A 277 9.62 -14.91 -3.63
C VAL A 277 9.45 -14.93 -2.10
N ASN A 278 8.86 -13.89 -1.52
CA ASN A 278 8.57 -13.84 -0.08
C ASN A 278 7.69 -15.02 0.35
N LEU A 279 6.64 -15.34 -0.42
CA LEU A 279 5.76 -16.48 -0.12
C LEU A 279 6.49 -17.82 -0.17
N CYS A 280 7.42 -18.01 -1.12
CA CYS A 280 8.26 -19.19 -1.17
C CYS A 280 9.16 -19.30 0.07
N VAL A 281 9.79 -18.19 0.49
CA VAL A 281 10.64 -18.14 1.70
C VAL A 281 9.81 -18.40 2.95
N ILE A 282 8.63 -17.79 3.09
CA ILE A 282 7.70 -18.03 4.21
C ILE A 282 7.34 -19.52 4.30
N HIS A 283 7.03 -20.13 3.16
CA HIS A 283 6.65 -21.55 3.09
C HIS A 283 7.80 -22.47 3.51
N TRP A 284 9.03 -22.13 3.10
CA TRP A 284 10.24 -22.86 3.49
C TRP A 284 10.53 -22.70 5.00
N LEU A 285 10.47 -21.48 5.53
CA LEU A 285 10.66 -21.18 6.95
C LEU A 285 9.61 -21.87 7.83
N ALA A 286 8.34 -21.84 7.42
CA ALA A 286 7.25 -22.49 8.14
C ALA A 286 7.45 -24.01 8.30
N GLY A 287 8.08 -24.67 7.31
CA GLY A 287 8.44 -26.08 7.40
C GLY A 287 9.47 -26.39 8.50
N ARG A 288 10.34 -25.42 8.80
CA ARG A 288 11.43 -25.55 9.80
C ARG A 288 11.10 -24.91 11.15
N TYR A 289 9.97 -24.17 11.22
CA TYR A 289 9.62 -23.41 12.42
C TYR A 289 9.33 -24.35 13.61
N GLU A 290 10.06 -24.15 14.69
CA GLU A 290 9.82 -24.84 15.98
C GLU A 290 8.87 -23.99 16.82
N PHE A 291 7.65 -24.49 16.99
CA PHE A 291 6.66 -23.85 17.86
C PHE A 291 7.06 -24.02 19.32
N GLN A 292 7.43 -22.91 19.94
CA GLN A 292 7.60 -22.87 21.40
C GLN A 292 6.30 -22.35 21.99
N PHE A 293 5.59 -23.21 22.69
CA PHE A 293 4.38 -22.87 23.41
C PHE A 293 4.78 -22.61 24.86
N SER A 294 4.81 -21.35 25.27
CA SER A 294 4.99 -20.91 26.64
C SER A 294 3.65 -20.72 27.33
#